data_f93a2ff19123a5dce63c3e8e725259e2
#
_entry.id   f93a2ff19123a5dce63c3e8e725259e2
#
_cell.length_a   1.000
_cell.length_b   1.000
_cell.length_c   1.000
_cell.angle_alpha   90.00
_cell.angle_beta   90.00
_cell.angle_gamma   90.00
#
_symmetry.space_group_name_H-M   'P 1'
#
loop_
_entity.id
_entity.type
_entity.pdbx_description
1 polymer ?
#
loop_
_entity_poly.entity_id
_entity_poly.type
_entity_poly.pdbx_seq_one_letter_code
_entity_poly.pdbx_strand_id
1 'polypeptide(L)'
;MKSELTVPLIQLVPWRAPAECEPPEALRPWLLEADSMTRRLRRYNSHLSVQLLGNRSVSLGSDEQTLVAVADPVGICREVILHGDAGPAILGWTLFAEAALQGSGLQDLGEQPLGERIFGDAPARRDHLQLACFEIASNPWCQAATVWGRRSRLYLGQWPLLVHELFLPSLSSHSLPSHKELE
;
A
#
# COMPACT_ATOMS: atom_id res chain seq x y z
N MET A 1 -15.78 -2.60 14.75
CA MET A 1 -15.99 -1.40 13.88
C MET A 1 -14.92 -1.47 12.83
N LYS A 2 -15.25 -1.64 11.55
CA LYS A 2 -14.24 -1.62 10.48
C LYS A 2 -13.61 -0.23 10.45
N SER A 3 -12.29 -0.17 10.34
CA SER A 3 -11.56 1.10 10.18
C SER A 3 -12.10 1.77 8.91
N GLU A 4 -12.80 2.89 9.07
CA GLU A 4 -13.35 3.63 7.94
C GLU A 4 -12.19 4.35 7.25
N LEU A 5 -11.75 3.82 6.12
CA LEU A 5 -10.85 4.52 5.20
C LEU A 5 -11.55 5.76 4.64
N THR A 6 -10.78 6.77 4.24
CA THR A 6 -11.31 7.98 3.56
C THR A 6 -12.04 7.59 2.28
N VAL A 7 -11.60 6.52 1.62
CA VAL A 7 -12.28 5.92 0.46
C VAL A 7 -12.95 4.62 0.90
N PRO A 8 -14.28 4.53 0.85
CA PRO A 8 -14.99 3.30 1.19
C PRO A 8 -14.65 2.18 0.21
N LEU A 9 -14.38 0.99 0.76
CA LEU A 9 -14.02 -0.21 0.01
C LEU A 9 -14.99 -1.34 0.33
N ILE A 10 -15.43 -2.08 -0.68
CA ILE A 10 -16.16 -3.34 -0.54
C ILE A 10 -15.21 -4.47 -0.94
N GLN A 11 -14.85 -5.33 0.01
CA GLN A 11 -13.96 -6.44 -0.26
C GLN A 11 -14.71 -7.56 -0.99
N LEU A 12 -14.26 -7.89 -2.21
CA LEU A 12 -14.79 -8.94 -3.06
C LEU A 12 -14.03 -10.27 -2.85
N VAL A 13 -12.71 -10.19 -2.75
CA VAL A 13 -11.83 -11.32 -2.44
C VAL A 13 -11.11 -11.01 -1.14
N PRO A 14 -11.21 -11.87 -0.12
CA PRO A 14 -10.51 -11.65 1.15
C PRO A 14 -8.98 -11.75 0.97
N TRP A 15 -8.22 -11.25 1.93
CA TRP A 15 -6.77 -11.36 1.96
C TRP A 15 -6.34 -12.83 1.96
N ARG A 16 -5.59 -13.25 0.95
CA ARG A 16 -5.11 -14.63 0.74
C ARG A 16 -3.66 -14.63 0.28
N ALA A 17 -3.00 -15.78 0.40
CA ALA A 17 -1.67 -15.96 -0.17
C ALA A 17 -1.70 -15.76 -1.70
N PRO A 18 -0.63 -15.22 -2.31
CA PRO A 18 -0.60 -14.98 -3.76
C PRO A 18 -0.93 -16.20 -4.62
N ALA A 19 -0.55 -17.39 -4.18
CA ALA A 19 -0.83 -18.64 -4.88
C ALA A 19 -2.32 -19.03 -4.91
N GLU A 20 -3.14 -18.42 -4.05
CA GLU A 20 -4.58 -18.66 -3.94
C GLU A 20 -5.41 -17.60 -4.68
N CYS A 21 -4.74 -16.70 -5.43
CA CYS A 21 -5.36 -15.57 -6.10
C CYS A 21 -5.06 -15.57 -7.59
N GLU A 22 -6.03 -15.11 -8.38
CA GLU A 22 -5.93 -14.98 -9.83
C GLU A 22 -6.13 -13.51 -10.26
N PRO A 23 -5.20 -12.61 -9.92
CA PRO A 23 -5.28 -11.23 -10.37
C PRO A 23 -4.99 -11.14 -11.88
N PRO A 24 -5.42 -10.04 -12.55
CA PRO A 24 -5.06 -9.77 -13.93
C PRO A 24 -3.55 -9.87 -14.15
N GLU A 25 -3.14 -10.52 -15.25
CA GLU A 25 -1.72 -10.79 -15.54
C GLU A 25 -0.87 -9.51 -15.56
N ALA A 26 -1.40 -8.43 -16.12
CA ALA A 26 -0.73 -7.13 -16.16
C ALA A 26 -0.44 -6.53 -14.77
N LEU A 27 -1.20 -6.89 -13.74
CA LEU A 27 -0.99 -6.42 -12.37
C LEU A 27 -0.06 -7.33 -11.56
N ARG A 28 0.15 -8.59 -11.97
CA ARG A 28 0.99 -9.54 -11.22
C ARG A 28 2.38 -8.99 -10.89
N PRO A 29 3.13 -8.37 -11.81
CA PRO A 29 4.46 -7.83 -11.50
C PRO A 29 4.42 -6.72 -10.42
N TRP A 30 3.33 -5.96 -10.35
CA TRP A 30 3.12 -4.93 -9.33
C TRP A 30 2.76 -5.53 -7.98
N LEU A 31 1.81 -6.48 -7.98
CA LEU A 31 1.33 -7.13 -6.76
C LEU A 31 2.43 -7.95 -6.07
N LEU A 32 3.34 -8.55 -6.85
CA LEU A 32 4.42 -9.42 -6.37
C LEU A 32 5.76 -8.69 -6.22
N GLU A 33 5.82 -7.36 -6.43
CA GLU A 33 7.07 -6.60 -6.25
C GLU A 33 7.64 -6.81 -4.85
N ALA A 34 8.86 -7.33 -4.79
CA ALA A 34 9.56 -7.63 -3.53
C ALA A 34 10.21 -6.37 -2.93
N ASP A 35 10.59 -5.42 -3.77
CA ASP A 35 11.26 -4.18 -3.39
C ASP A 35 10.25 -3.04 -3.11
N SER A 36 10.74 -1.83 -2.98
CA SER A 36 9.95 -0.62 -2.75
C SER A 36 9.02 -0.32 -3.92
N MET A 37 7.71 -0.21 -3.65
CA MET A 37 6.73 0.22 -4.64
C MET A 37 7.00 1.65 -5.13
N THR A 38 7.43 2.53 -4.26
CA THR A 38 7.86 3.90 -4.62
C THR A 38 9.00 3.87 -5.64
N ARG A 39 10.02 3.01 -5.40
CA ARG A 39 11.14 2.82 -6.32
C ARG A 39 10.68 2.25 -7.65
N ARG A 40 9.75 1.28 -7.62
CA ARG A 40 9.16 0.74 -8.84
C ARG A 40 8.40 1.82 -9.62
N LEU A 41 7.53 2.59 -8.98
CA LEU A 41 6.78 3.68 -9.63
C LEU A 41 7.72 4.70 -10.29
N ARG A 42 8.84 5.04 -9.67
CA ARG A 42 9.83 5.98 -10.23
C ARG A 42 10.51 5.50 -11.52
N ARG A 43 10.52 4.18 -11.78
CA ARG A 43 11.06 3.67 -13.05
C ARG A 43 10.15 3.97 -14.24
N TYR A 44 8.87 4.21 -13.98
CA TYR A 44 7.83 4.41 -14.99
C TYR A 44 7.21 5.80 -14.95
N ASN A 45 7.61 6.65 -14.03
CA ASN A 45 7.07 8.00 -13.86
C ASN A 45 8.21 9.01 -13.70
N SER A 46 8.14 10.10 -14.44
CA SER A 46 9.07 11.23 -14.31
C SER A 46 8.84 11.99 -13.02
N HIS A 47 7.59 12.03 -12.56
CA HIS A 47 7.16 12.66 -11.32
C HIS A 47 6.42 11.67 -10.44
N LEU A 48 6.77 11.66 -9.19
CA LEU A 48 6.07 10.89 -8.16
C LEU A 48 5.85 11.78 -6.96
N SER A 49 4.61 11.90 -6.52
CA SER A 49 4.26 12.62 -5.31
C SER A 49 3.38 11.78 -4.39
N VAL A 50 3.40 12.12 -3.11
CA VAL A 50 2.58 11.50 -2.07
C VAL A 50 1.64 12.56 -1.52
N GLN A 51 0.35 12.29 -1.58
CA GLN A 51 -0.68 13.07 -0.93
C GLN A 51 -1.05 12.37 0.38
N LEU A 52 -0.80 13.00 1.52
CA LEU A 52 -1.26 12.50 2.81
C LEU A 52 -2.76 12.80 2.96
N LEU A 53 -3.56 11.76 3.17
CA LEU A 53 -4.99 11.89 3.45
C LEU A 53 -5.26 12.06 4.95
N GLY A 54 -4.39 11.49 5.78
CA GLY A 54 -4.44 11.67 7.23
C GLY A 54 -3.74 10.56 8.01
N ASN A 55 -3.59 10.86 9.30
CA ASN A 55 -3.23 9.90 10.34
C ASN A 55 -4.36 9.89 11.37
N ARG A 56 -4.85 8.72 11.75
CA ARG A 56 -5.93 8.61 12.73
C ARG A 56 -5.85 7.33 13.54
N SER A 57 -6.39 7.36 14.74
CA SER A 57 -6.60 6.15 15.55
C SER A 57 -7.71 5.31 14.92
N VAL A 58 -7.50 4.00 14.86
CA VAL A 58 -8.42 3.03 14.29
C VAL A 58 -8.53 1.79 15.18
N SER A 59 -9.67 1.11 15.08
CA SER A 59 -9.84 -0.20 15.70
C SER A 59 -9.27 -1.27 14.78
N LEU A 60 -8.32 -2.05 15.28
CA LEU A 60 -7.68 -3.15 14.55
C LEU A 60 -8.48 -4.45 14.71
N GLY A 61 -8.65 -5.19 13.63
CA GLY A 61 -9.13 -6.56 13.67
C GLY A 61 -8.11 -7.50 14.32
N SER A 62 -8.52 -8.70 14.70
CA SER A 62 -7.65 -9.65 15.43
C SER A 62 -6.42 -10.09 14.62
N ASP A 63 -6.54 -10.24 13.31
CA ASP A 63 -5.42 -10.55 12.41
C ASP A 63 -4.48 -9.34 12.27
N GLU A 64 -5.01 -8.13 12.19
CA GLU A 64 -4.22 -6.90 12.12
C GLU A 64 -3.44 -6.68 13.42
N GLN A 65 -4.08 -6.87 14.59
CA GLN A 65 -3.41 -6.82 15.90
C GLN A 65 -2.22 -7.77 15.97
N THR A 66 -2.41 -9.01 15.49
CA THR A 66 -1.35 -10.02 15.43
C THR A 66 -0.21 -9.57 14.50
N LEU A 67 -0.54 -9.02 13.34
CA LEU A 67 0.44 -8.62 12.34
C LEU A 67 1.24 -7.38 12.76
N VAL A 68 0.63 -6.45 13.47
CA VAL A 68 1.33 -5.25 13.99
C VAL A 68 1.84 -5.41 15.43
N ALA A 69 1.69 -6.64 16.00
CA ALA A 69 2.20 -7.03 17.31
C ALA A 69 1.69 -6.13 18.46
N VAL A 70 0.40 -5.85 18.50
CA VAL A 70 -0.25 -5.11 19.58
C VAL A 70 -1.27 -5.96 20.33
N ALA A 71 -1.33 -5.78 21.65
CA ALA A 71 -2.36 -6.41 22.48
C ALA A 71 -3.64 -5.57 22.54
N ASP A 72 -3.52 -4.25 22.46
CA ASP A 72 -4.64 -3.32 22.42
C ASP A 72 -5.26 -3.30 21.00
N PRO A 73 -6.59 -3.35 20.85
CA PRO A 73 -7.24 -3.24 19.56
C PRO A 73 -7.14 -1.85 18.92
N VAL A 74 -6.44 -0.91 19.50
CA VAL A 74 -6.24 0.43 18.96
C VAL A 74 -4.87 0.54 18.30
N GLY A 75 -4.88 1.03 17.06
CA GLY A 75 -3.68 1.35 16.30
C GLY A 75 -3.81 2.67 15.56
N ILE A 76 -2.77 3.03 14.84
CA ILE A 76 -2.75 4.19 13.95
C ILE A 76 -2.87 3.72 12.51
N CYS A 77 -3.72 4.41 11.74
CA CYS A 77 -3.82 4.29 10.30
C CYS A 77 -3.26 5.56 9.65
N ARG A 78 -2.23 5.41 8.83
CA ARG A 78 -1.74 6.45 7.93
C ARG A 78 -2.21 6.14 6.53
N GLU A 79 -2.95 7.08 5.91
CA GLU A 79 -3.55 6.91 4.59
C GLU A 79 -3.00 7.92 3.60
N VAL A 80 -2.66 7.46 2.40
CA VAL A 80 -2.02 8.27 1.34
C VAL A 80 -2.52 7.89 -0.05
N ILE A 81 -2.39 8.84 -1.00
CA ILE A 81 -2.41 8.56 -2.43
C ILE A 81 -1.01 8.78 -3.00
N LEU A 82 -0.51 7.83 -3.76
CA LEU A 82 0.67 8.00 -4.58
C LEU A 82 0.23 8.40 -6.00
N HIS A 83 0.75 9.52 -6.48
CA HIS A 83 0.47 10.03 -7.81
C HIS A 83 1.68 9.80 -8.72
N GLY A 84 1.45 9.20 -9.88
CA GLY A 84 2.38 9.17 -10.99
C GLY A 84 2.03 10.19 -12.07
N ASP A 85 2.70 10.11 -13.22
CA ASP A 85 2.48 11.04 -14.34
C ASP A 85 1.04 10.98 -14.90
N ALA A 86 0.39 9.82 -14.83
CA ALA A 86 -1.01 9.63 -15.26
C ALA A 86 -2.05 9.95 -14.17
N GLY A 87 -1.61 10.45 -13.00
CA GLY A 87 -2.49 10.77 -11.88
C GLY A 87 -2.40 9.77 -10.72
N PRO A 88 -3.50 9.63 -9.92
CA PRO A 88 -3.52 8.77 -8.74
C PRO A 88 -3.29 7.29 -9.11
N ALA A 89 -2.16 6.71 -8.69
CA ALA A 89 -1.76 5.35 -9.06
C ALA A 89 -2.02 4.31 -7.97
N ILE A 90 -1.83 4.68 -6.70
CA ILE A 90 -2.00 3.78 -5.57
C ILE A 90 -2.71 4.49 -4.42
N LEU A 91 -3.76 3.87 -3.89
CA LEU A 91 -4.28 4.17 -2.57
C LEU A 91 -3.55 3.28 -1.56
N GLY A 92 -2.80 3.89 -0.66
CA GLY A 92 -2.05 3.20 0.38
C GLY A 92 -2.57 3.51 1.78
N TRP A 93 -2.61 2.49 2.65
CA TRP A 93 -2.74 2.73 4.07
C TRP A 93 -1.84 1.81 4.87
N THR A 94 -1.33 2.34 5.96
CA THR A 94 -0.43 1.60 6.84
C THR A 94 -1.00 1.60 8.24
N LEU A 95 -1.09 0.40 8.82
CA LEU A 95 -1.50 0.18 10.20
C LEU A 95 -0.27 -0.11 11.05
N PHE A 96 -0.21 0.48 12.23
CA PHE A 96 0.89 0.27 13.16
C PHE A 96 0.51 0.64 14.60
N ALA A 97 1.30 0.16 15.56
CA ALA A 97 1.13 0.50 16.97
C ALA A 97 1.38 2.00 17.21
N GLU A 98 0.64 2.62 18.11
CA GLU A 98 0.85 4.03 18.49
C GLU A 98 2.31 4.26 18.99
N ALA A 99 2.87 3.31 19.72
CA ALA A 99 4.26 3.37 20.17
C ALA A 99 5.28 3.44 19.02
N ALA A 100 4.94 2.89 17.83
CA ALA A 100 5.78 3.00 16.64
C ALA A 100 5.86 4.42 16.11
N LEU A 101 4.83 5.25 16.31
CA LEU A 101 4.79 6.62 15.83
C LEU A 101 5.97 7.43 16.36
N GLN A 102 6.23 7.34 17.66
CA GLN A 102 7.34 8.06 18.31
C GLN A 102 8.69 7.33 18.13
N GLY A 103 8.67 6.00 18.32
CA GLY A 103 9.89 5.19 18.31
C GLY A 103 10.56 5.05 16.93
N SER A 104 9.84 5.29 15.83
CA SER A 104 10.35 5.16 14.47
C SER A 104 10.51 6.48 13.70
N GLY A 105 10.03 7.60 14.27
CA GLY A 105 9.99 8.89 13.59
C GLY A 105 8.94 8.97 12.48
N LEU A 106 7.93 8.08 12.48
CA LEU A 106 6.82 8.10 11.52
C LEU A 106 5.95 9.37 11.65
N GLN A 107 5.93 9.99 12.83
CA GLN A 107 5.24 11.26 13.07
C GLN A 107 5.74 12.39 12.16
N ASP A 108 7.03 12.38 11.80
CA ASP A 108 7.69 13.42 11.01
C ASP A 108 7.68 13.12 9.51
N LEU A 109 7.06 12.01 9.09
CA LEU A 109 7.09 11.54 7.71
C LEU A 109 6.32 12.49 6.75
N GLY A 110 5.25 13.14 7.20
CA GLY A 110 4.44 14.03 6.37
C GLY A 110 4.03 13.41 5.04
N GLU A 111 4.38 14.08 3.94
CA GLU A 111 4.16 13.62 2.56
C GLU A 111 5.35 12.81 1.98
N GLN A 112 6.34 12.45 2.80
CA GLN A 112 7.43 11.61 2.33
C GLN A 112 6.94 10.18 2.12
N PRO A 113 7.41 9.49 1.05
CA PRO A 113 7.07 8.10 0.82
C PRO A 113 7.59 7.20 1.95
N LEU A 114 6.70 6.43 2.55
CA LEU A 114 7.07 5.46 3.60
C LEU A 114 8.10 4.45 3.09
N GLY A 115 8.00 4.05 1.82
CA GLY A 115 8.95 3.12 1.20
C GLY A 115 10.40 3.61 1.23
N GLU A 116 10.66 4.90 1.11
CA GLU A 116 12.02 5.43 1.22
C GLU A 116 12.59 5.29 2.63
N ARG A 117 11.73 5.46 3.65
CA ARG A 117 12.13 5.31 5.04
C ARG A 117 12.41 3.85 5.39
N ILE A 118 11.60 2.91 4.85
CA ILE A 118 11.74 1.48 5.16
C ILE A 118 12.87 0.84 4.36
N PHE A 119 12.95 1.14 3.06
CA PHE A 119 13.89 0.48 2.14
C PHE A 119 15.22 1.20 1.98
N GLY A 120 15.49 2.32 2.62
CA GLY A 120 16.73 3.07 2.65
C GLY A 120 17.90 2.46 1.89
N ASP A 121 19.06 2.30 2.53
CA ASP A 121 20.26 1.67 1.95
C ASP A 121 20.34 0.16 2.20
N ALA A 122 19.40 -0.43 2.96
CA ALA A 122 19.37 -1.84 3.30
C ALA A 122 18.09 -2.52 2.79
N PRO A 123 18.13 -3.84 2.47
CA PRO A 123 16.93 -4.59 2.16
C PRO A 123 15.95 -4.55 3.34
N ALA A 124 14.72 -4.15 3.07
CA ALA A 124 13.69 -4.16 4.09
C ALA A 124 13.24 -5.60 4.38
N ARG A 125 13.04 -5.91 5.65
CA ARG A 125 12.39 -7.16 6.03
C ARG A 125 10.92 -7.08 5.68
N ARG A 126 10.44 -8.01 4.86
CA ARG A 126 9.04 -8.17 4.45
C ARG A 126 8.60 -9.60 4.70
N ASP A 127 7.39 -9.76 5.22
CA ASP A 127 6.71 -11.05 5.33
C ASP A 127 5.19 -10.89 5.17
N HIS A 128 4.43 -11.99 5.26
CA HIS A 128 2.96 -12.01 5.19
C HIS A 128 2.38 -11.27 3.97
N LEU A 129 2.97 -11.48 2.77
CA LEU A 129 2.40 -10.95 1.54
C LEU A 129 1.07 -11.65 1.25
N GLN A 130 0.01 -10.86 1.10
CA GLN A 130 -1.34 -11.30 0.75
C GLN A 130 -1.93 -10.38 -0.31
N LEU A 131 -2.81 -10.93 -1.13
CA LEU A 131 -3.56 -10.22 -2.16
C LEU A 131 -5.05 -10.21 -1.82
N ALA A 132 -5.75 -9.18 -2.28
CA ALA A 132 -7.20 -9.06 -2.17
C ALA A 132 -7.76 -8.25 -3.34
N CYS A 133 -9.07 -8.37 -3.57
CA CYS A 133 -9.78 -7.61 -4.59
C CYS A 133 -10.91 -6.81 -3.94
N PHE A 134 -11.12 -5.59 -4.42
CA PHE A 134 -12.10 -4.66 -3.87
C PHE A 134 -12.89 -3.98 -4.98
N GLU A 135 -14.12 -3.64 -4.66
CA GLU A 135 -14.88 -2.63 -5.39
C GLU A 135 -14.68 -1.28 -4.70
N ILE A 136 -14.31 -0.28 -5.49
CA ILE A 136 -14.13 1.10 -5.06
C ILE A 136 -15.19 1.97 -5.76
N ALA A 137 -15.95 2.74 -4.99
CA ALA A 137 -16.90 3.69 -5.55
C ALA A 137 -16.17 4.89 -6.17
N SER A 138 -16.85 5.61 -7.08
CA SER A 138 -16.30 6.85 -7.64
C SER A 138 -15.95 7.84 -6.52
N ASN A 139 -14.76 8.40 -6.59
CA ASN A 139 -14.19 9.29 -5.59
C ASN A 139 -13.25 10.30 -6.28
N PRO A 140 -12.64 11.29 -5.57
CA PRO A 140 -11.78 12.29 -6.19
C PRO A 140 -10.56 11.74 -6.93
N TRP A 141 -10.15 10.50 -6.66
CA TRP A 141 -8.92 9.92 -7.20
C TRP A 141 -9.15 8.89 -8.31
N CYS A 142 -10.34 8.29 -8.39
CA CYS A 142 -10.68 7.38 -9.49
C CYS A 142 -12.20 7.25 -9.69
N GLN A 143 -12.59 6.83 -10.89
CA GLN A 143 -13.94 6.35 -11.16
C GLN A 143 -14.20 5.02 -10.46
N ALA A 144 -15.49 4.65 -10.30
CA ALA A 144 -15.86 3.35 -9.75
C ALA A 144 -15.19 2.22 -10.53
N ALA A 145 -14.55 1.30 -9.84
CA ALA A 145 -13.78 0.21 -10.45
C ALA A 145 -13.63 -0.99 -9.51
N THR A 146 -13.33 -2.14 -10.10
CA THR A 146 -12.77 -3.27 -9.36
C THR A 146 -11.24 -3.15 -9.36
N VAL A 147 -10.63 -3.17 -8.18
CA VAL A 147 -9.20 -2.96 -7.98
C VAL A 147 -8.60 -4.11 -7.18
N TRP A 148 -7.39 -4.50 -7.57
CA TRP A 148 -6.59 -5.43 -6.80
C TRP A 148 -5.62 -4.67 -5.91
N GLY A 149 -5.32 -5.27 -4.77
CA GLY A 149 -4.32 -4.75 -3.86
C GLY A 149 -3.53 -5.85 -3.20
N ARG A 150 -2.49 -5.43 -2.54
CA ARG A 150 -1.67 -6.28 -1.69
C ARG A 150 -1.58 -5.70 -0.28
N ARG A 151 -1.35 -6.54 0.68
CA ARG A 151 -0.84 -6.14 1.99
C ARG A 151 0.37 -6.98 2.35
N SER A 152 1.28 -6.40 3.11
CA SER A 152 2.42 -7.12 3.66
C SER A 152 2.87 -6.47 4.96
N ARG A 153 3.47 -7.27 5.83
CA ARG A 153 4.14 -6.75 7.01
C ARG A 153 5.57 -6.36 6.64
N LEU A 154 5.88 -5.10 6.87
CA LEU A 154 7.20 -4.51 6.74
C LEU A 154 7.71 -4.10 8.12
N TYR A 155 9.02 -3.92 8.25
CA TYR A 155 9.63 -3.51 9.51
C TYR A 155 10.42 -2.23 9.35
N LEU A 156 10.16 -1.28 10.23
CA LEU A 156 10.99 -0.09 10.42
C LEU A 156 11.73 -0.24 11.74
N GLY A 157 13.00 -0.66 11.66
CA GLY A 157 13.73 -1.13 12.84
C GLY A 157 13.01 -2.34 13.46
N GLN A 158 12.62 -2.22 14.72
CA GLN A 158 11.89 -3.27 15.46
C GLN A 158 10.35 -3.20 15.25
N TRP A 159 9.84 -2.14 14.63
CA TRP A 159 8.41 -1.85 14.55
C TRP A 159 7.77 -2.52 13.35
N PRO A 160 6.83 -3.48 13.55
CA PRO A 160 6.06 -4.04 12.46
C PRO A 160 5.00 -3.04 11.96
N LEU A 161 4.90 -2.92 10.65
CA LEU A 161 3.96 -2.06 9.95
C LEU A 161 3.18 -2.93 8.95
N LEU A 162 1.86 -2.91 8.99
CA LEU A 162 1.03 -3.60 8.01
C LEU A 162 0.69 -2.61 6.89
N VAL A 163 1.36 -2.74 5.78
CA VAL A 163 1.25 -1.84 4.62
C VAL A 163 0.30 -2.44 3.60
N HIS A 164 -0.71 -1.66 3.23
CA HIS A 164 -1.71 -1.98 2.22
C HIS A 164 -1.53 -1.06 1.02
N GLU A 165 -1.66 -1.60 -0.19
CA GLU A 165 -1.51 -0.87 -1.45
C GLU A 165 -2.57 -1.37 -2.42
N LEU A 166 -3.54 -0.51 -2.79
CA LEU A 166 -4.51 -0.78 -3.86
C LEU A 166 -4.06 -0.09 -5.14
N PHE A 167 -4.02 -0.85 -6.21
CA PHE A 167 -3.59 -0.38 -7.52
C PHE A 167 -4.77 0.22 -8.28
N LEU A 168 -4.76 1.55 -8.43
CA LEU A 168 -5.84 2.29 -9.08
C LEU A 168 -5.77 2.14 -10.61
N PRO A 169 -6.89 2.35 -11.32
CA PRO A 169 -6.95 2.11 -12.77
C PRO A 169 -5.92 2.86 -13.61
N SER A 170 -5.49 4.05 -13.19
CA SER A 170 -4.45 4.81 -13.89
C SER A 170 -3.10 4.09 -13.95
N LEU A 171 -2.81 3.19 -13.00
CA LEU A 171 -1.59 2.37 -13.06
C LEU A 171 -1.58 1.43 -14.26
N SER A 172 -2.74 0.91 -14.66
CA SER A 172 -2.87 -0.01 -15.80
C SER A 172 -2.60 0.66 -17.15
N SER A 173 -2.66 1.99 -17.23
CA SER A 173 -2.30 2.75 -18.43
C SER A 173 -0.79 2.85 -18.66
N HIS A 174 0.01 2.47 -17.69
CA HIS A 174 1.46 2.29 -17.83
C HIS A 174 1.75 0.88 -18.37
N SER A 175 1.23 0.58 -19.57
CA SER A 175 1.65 -0.59 -20.33
C SER A 175 3.17 -0.56 -20.45
N LEU A 176 3.83 -1.67 -20.08
CA LEU A 176 5.25 -1.88 -20.33
C LEU A 176 5.59 -1.38 -21.74
N PRO A 177 6.68 -0.62 -21.94
CA PRO A 177 7.21 -0.43 -23.28
C PRO A 177 7.37 -1.83 -23.88
N SER A 178 6.71 -2.07 -24.97
CA SER A 178 6.87 -3.31 -25.73
C SER A 178 8.37 -3.49 -26.00
N HIS A 179 8.88 -4.71 -25.85
CA HIS A 179 10.28 -5.12 -26.03
C HIS A 179 10.88 -4.82 -27.43
N LYS A 180 10.58 -3.67 -28.02
CA LYS A 180 10.97 -3.31 -29.40
C LYS A 180 11.93 -2.14 -29.52
N GLU A 181 12.47 -1.59 -28.43
CA GLU A 181 13.47 -0.51 -28.51
C GLU A 181 14.72 -0.81 -27.68
N LEU A 182 15.30 -2.01 -27.87
CA LEU A 182 16.67 -2.31 -27.49
C LEU A 182 17.27 -3.19 -28.60
N GLU A 183 17.46 -2.61 -29.78
CA GLU A 183 18.47 -3.03 -30.76
C GLU A 183 19.39 -1.84 -31.06
#